data_a33a902f91d11c62ad2f9fff32061000
#
_entry.id   a33a902f91d11c62ad2f9fff32061000
#
_cell.length_a   1.000
_cell.length_b   1.000
_cell.length_c   1.000
_cell.angle_alpha   90.00
_cell.angle_beta   90.00
_cell.angle_gamma   90.00
#
_symmetry.space_group_name_H-M   'P 1'
#
loop_
_entity.id
_entity.type
_entity.pdbx_description
1 polymer ?
#
loop_
_entity_poly.entity_id
_entity_poly.type
_entity_poly.pdbx_seq_one_letter_code
_entity_poly.pdbx_strand_id
1 'polypeptide(L)'
;ICAHTTDGSGLLRDLEVNLGWGITDANILLLGAGGAMRGIVSALCEQIPRSIHVANRTTQRAFDLIRLFEGRGKLTASGLDAIPKTPWDLVINGLSSGWQEGFPDIAIPALAATASAYDLIYSDQPTAFIQWSDNRGFKKTSDGLGMLIEQAADSYAIWHGERPETAGVLADLRT
;
A
#
# COMPACT_ATOMS: atom_id res chain seq x y z
N ILE A 1 4.54 28.75 4.08
CA ILE A 1 3.51 27.70 4.25
C ILE A 1 4.24 26.37 4.14
N CYS A 2 4.17 25.52 5.19
CA CYS A 2 4.66 24.15 5.16
C CYS A 2 3.48 23.22 4.90
N ALA A 3 3.69 22.19 4.08
CA ALA A 3 2.72 21.12 3.86
C ALA A 3 3.38 19.79 4.23
N HIS A 4 2.62 18.91 4.87
CA HIS A 4 3.05 17.57 5.24
C HIS A 4 2.07 16.56 4.66
N THR A 5 2.56 15.36 4.32
CA THR A 5 1.72 14.19 4.08
C THR A 5 2.02 13.16 5.16
N THR A 6 1.00 12.58 5.72
CA THR A 6 1.07 11.54 6.76
C THR A 6 0.68 10.16 6.24
N ASP A 7 0.34 10.05 4.94
CA ASP A 7 -0.06 8.78 4.32
C ASP A 7 1.05 7.72 4.43
N GLY A 8 2.29 8.12 4.13
CA GLY A 8 3.43 7.22 4.17
C GLY A 8 3.76 6.72 5.58
N SER A 9 3.82 7.62 6.56
CA SER A 9 4.07 7.25 7.95
C SER A 9 2.94 6.41 8.53
N GLY A 10 1.68 6.75 8.20
CA GLY A 10 0.51 5.98 8.59
C GLY A 10 0.54 4.55 8.06
N LEU A 11 0.84 4.38 6.77
CA LEU A 11 0.99 3.05 6.16
C LEU A 11 2.11 2.23 6.82
N LEU A 12 3.30 2.81 6.97
CA LEU A 12 4.43 2.11 7.59
C LEU A 12 4.11 1.66 9.00
N ARG A 13 3.48 2.53 9.79
CA ARG A 13 3.12 2.21 11.16
C ARG A 13 2.08 1.10 11.23
N ASP A 14 1.09 1.10 10.35
CA ASP A 14 0.12 0.02 10.28
C ASP A 14 0.79 -1.30 9.88
N LEU A 15 1.60 -1.31 8.83
CA LEU A 15 2.31 -2.50 8.39
C LEU A 15 3.22 -3.07 9.49
N GLU A 16 4.07 -2.25 10.11
CA GLU A 16 5.12 -2.72 11.01
C GLU A 16 4.62 -2.93 12.44
N VAL A 17 3.80 -2.00 12.98
CA VAL A 17 3.39 -2.02 14.39
C VAL A 17 2.10 -2.82 14.59
N ASN A 18 1.06 -2.53 13.80
CA ASN A 18 -0.24 -3.17 14.00
C ASN A 18 -0.28 -4.57 13.39
N LEU A 19 0.29 -4.75 12.19
CA LEU A 19 0.24 -6.02 11.45
C LEU A 19 1.50 -6.88 11.61
N GLY A 20 2.62 -6.31 12.03
CA GLY A 20 3.91 -7.00 12.16
C GLY A 20 4.48 -7.47 10.81
N TRP A 21 4.22 -6.70 9.73
CA TRP A 21 4.69 -7.00 8.38
C TRP A 21 5.95 -6.17 8.06
N GLY A 22 7.11 -6.77 8.21
CA GLY A 22 8.37 -6.12 7.81
C GLY A 22 8.48 -6.03 6.29
N ILE A 23 8.96 -4.89 5.80
CA ILE A 23 9.11 -4.61 4.36
C ILE A 23 10.57 -4.40 3.93
N THR A 24 11.50 -4.44 4.84
CA THR A 24 12.94 -4.41 4.54
C THR A 24 13.31 -5.61 3.68
N ASP A 25 14.09 -5.37 2.61
CA ASP A 25 14.50 -6.39 1.62
C ASP A 25 13.33 -7.10 0.90
N ALA A 26 12.11 -6.58 0.98
CA ALA A 26 10.92 -7.12 0.33
C ALA A 26 10.81 -6.66 -1.16
N ASN A 27 10.21 -7.50 -1.99
CA ASN A 27 9.74 -7.10 -3.32
C ASN A 27 8.29 -6.59 -3.19
N ILE A 28 8.07 -5.32 -3.44
CA ILE A 28 6.78 -4.66 -3.27
C ILE A 28 6.16 -4.36 -4.63
N LEU A 29 4.91 -4.79 -4.83
CA LEU A 29 4.10 -4.45 -5.98
C LEU A 29 3.03 -3.43 -5.58
N LEU A 30 3.01 -2.30 -6.25
CA LEU A 30 2.00 -1.26 -6.09
C LEU A 30 1.05 -1.29 -7.29
N LEU A 31 -0.23 -1.52 -7.03
CA LEU A 31 -1.29 -1.48 -8.04
C LEU A 31 -1.95 -0.10 -8.01
N GLY A 32 -1.69 0.70 -9.05
CA GLY A 32 -2.17 2.07 -9.14
C GLY A 32 -1.04 3.12 -9.08
N ALA A 33 -1.32 4.32 -9.60
CA ALA A 33 -0.40 5.46 -9.61
C ALA A 33 -1.16 6.77 -9.31
N GLY A 34 -2.09 6.72 -8.36
CA GLY A 34 -2.89 7.86 -7.90
C GLY A 34 -2.21 8.67 -6.79
N GLY A 35 -2.97 9.61 -6.20
CA GLY A 35 -2.48 10.49 -5.14
C GLY A 35 -1.99 9.72 -3.90
N ALA A 36 -2.73 8.72 -3.43
CA ALA A 36 -2.34 7.89 -2.30
C ALA A 36 -0.99 7.18 -2.56
N MET A 37 -0.79 6.61 -3.77
CA MET A 37 0.50 5.99 -4.11
C MET A 37 1.66 6.98 -4.07
N ARG A 38 1.45 8.22 -4.51
CA ARG A 38 2.47 9.27 -4.40
C ARG A 38 2.84 9.56 -2.94
N GLY A 39 1.87 9.52 -2.03
CA GLY A 39 2.09 9.73 -0.60
C GLY A 39 2.92 8.64 0.06
N ILE A 40 2.76 7.38 -0.36
CA ILE A 40 3.39 6.24 0.29
C ILE A 40 4.75 5.82 -0.28
N VAL A 41 5.02 6.05 -1.59
CA VAL A 41 6.26 5.57 -2.25
C VAL A 41 7.51 6.08 -1.55
N SER A 42 7.54 7.37 -1.13
CA SER A 42 8.70 7.93 -0.42
C SER A 42 9.01 7.15 0.85
N ALA A 43 8.00 6.94 1.68
CA ALA A 43 8.12 6.25 2.95
C ALA A 43 8.55 4.77 2.76
N LEU A 44 7.96 4.10 1.76
CA LEU A 44 8.36 2.73 1.42
C LEU A 44 9.83 2.65 0.99
N CYS A 45 10.34 3.62 0.20
CA CYS A 45 11.76 3.65 -0.20
C CYS A 45 12.70 3.79 1.00
N GLU A 46 12.30 4.50 2.05
CA GLU A 46 13.11 4.71 3.26
C GLU A 46 13.33 3.42 4.07
N GLN A 47 12.47 2.40 3.89
CA GLN A 47 12.57 1.08 4.52
C GLN A 47 13.51 0.11 3.77
N ILE A 48 14.20 0.58 2.75
CA ILE A 48 15.19 -0.20 1.97
C ILE A 48 14.60 -1.52 1.46
N PRO A 49 13.47 -1.49 0.74
CA PRO A 49 12.96 -2.69 0.10
C PRO A 49 13.91 -3.16 -1.02
N ARG A 50 13.87 -4.45 -1.34
CA ARG A 50 14.66 -5.01 -2.45
C ARG A 50 14.28 -4.41 -3.80
N SER A 51 12.98 -4.20 -4.02
CA SER A 51 12.45 -3.50 -5.18
C SER A 51 11.03 -3.01 -4.94
N ILE A 52 10.65 -1.93 -5.60
CA ILE A 52 9.26 -1.47 -5.72
C ILE A 52 8.91 -1.45 -7.21
N HIS A 53 7.82 -2.11 -7.58
CA HIS A 53 7.27 -2.07 -8.93
C HIS A 53 5.88 -1.41 -8.90
N VAL A 54 5.66 -0.43 -9.76
CA VAL A 54 4.37 0.24 -9.90
C VAL A 54 3.69 -0.25 -11.18
N ALA A 55 2.52 -0.88 -11.04
CA ALA A 55 1.70 -1.28 -12.18
C ALA A 55 0.41 -0.46 -12.23
N ASN A 56 0.08 0.12 -13.38
CA ASN A 56 -1.12 0.93 -13.51
C ASN A 56 -1.80 0.75 -14.88
N ARG A 57 -3.13 0.88 -14.92
CA ARG A 57 -3.90 0.80 -16.18
C ARG A 57 -3.36 1.73 -17.27
N THR A 58 -3.04 2.97 -16.90
CA THR A 58 -2.34 3.92 -17.77
C THR A 58 -0.86 3.84 -17.45
N THR A 59 -0.12 3.08 -18.24
CA THR A 59 1.32 2.81 -18.04
C THR A 59 2.14 4.08 -17.83
N GLN A 60 1.83 5.14 -18.58
CA GLN A 60 2.54 6.42 -18.46
C GLN A 60 2.47 7.00 -17.03
N ARG A 61 1.32 6.88 -16.35
CA ARG A 61 1.17 7.36 -14.95
C ARG A 61 2.09 6.61 -13.98
N ALA A 62 2.32 5.31 -14.22
CA ALA A 62 3.25 4.53 -13.41
C ALA A 62 4.70 5.02 -13.62
N PHE A 63 5.11 5.27 -14.86
CA PHE A 63 6.42 5.84 -15.16
C PHE A 63 6.58 7.26 -14.59
N ASP A 64 5.58 8.11 -14.70
CA ASP A 64 5.62 9.46 -14.16
C ASP A 64 5.74 9.45 -12.64
N LEU A 65 5.07 8.49 -11.97
CA LEU A 65 5.18 8.33 -10.53
C LEU A 65 6.59 7.95 -10.10
N ILE A 66 7.21 6.94 -10.69
CA ILE A 66 8.55 6.50 -10.27
C ILE A 66 9.64 7.54 -10.56
N ARG A 67 9.48 8.36 -11.61
CA ARG A 67 10.41 9.47 -11.91
C ARG A 67 10.51 10.49 -10.77
N LEU A 68 9.43 10.70 -10.00
CA LEU A 68 9.46 11.61 -8.86
C LEU A 68 10.39 11.13 -7.73
N PHE A 69 10.74 9.85 -7.74
CA PHE A 69 11.54 9.18 -6.71
C PHE A 69 12.83 8.58 -7.28
N GLU A 70 13.30 9.08 -8.41
CA GLU A 70 14.55 8.64 -9.04
C GLU A 70 15.72 8.76 -8.06
N GLY A 71 16.55 7.72 -7.97
CA GLY A 71 17.68 7.65 -7.05
C GLY A 71 17.32 7.19 -5.61
N ARG A 72 16.04 6.95 -5.29
CA ARG A 72 15.61 6.52 -3.94
C ARG A 72 15.48 5.01 -3.77
N GLY A 73 15.96 4.22 -4.71
CA GLY A 73 15.89 2.76 -4.65
C GLY A 73 15.66 2.13 -6.02
N LYS A 74 15.44 0.82 -6.03
CA LYS A 74 15.13 0.07 -7.25
C LYS A 74 13.65 0.18 -7.56
N LEU A 75 13.27 1.21 -8.32
CA LEU A 75 11.91 1.43 -8.79
C LEU A 75 11.76 1.06 -10.26
N THR A 76 10.68 0.35 -10.58
CA THR A 76 10.32 -0.03 -11.95
C THR A 76 8.82 0.17 -12.16
N ALA A 77 8.37 0.26 -13.42
CA ALA A 77 6.96 0.48 -13.74
C ALA A 77 6.52 -0.30 -14.97
N SER A 78 5.22 -0.64 -15.02
CA SER A 78 4.59 -1.26 -16.20
C SER A 78 3.09 -0.95 -16.30
N GLY A 79 2.46 -1.47 -17.37
CA GLY A 79 1.01 -1.69 -17.42
C GLY A 79 0.59 -2.84 -16.49
N LEU A 80 -0.71 -2.93 -16.17
CA LEU A 80 -1.26 -4.04 -15.39
C LEU A 80 -1.14 -5.39 -16.11
N ASP A 81 -1.00 -5.38 -17.41
CA ASP A 81 -0.83 -6.54 -18.30
C ASP A 81 0.62 -7.01 -18.43
N ALA A 82 1.58 -6.27 -17.86
CA ALA A 82 3.02 -6.50 -18.02
C ALA A 82 3.77 -6.53 -16.67
N ILE A 83 3.12 -7.01 -15.61
CA ILE A 83 3.74 -7.15 -14.28
C ILE A 83 4.86 -8.19 -14.36
N PRO A 84 6.08 -7.87 -13.89
CA PRO A 84 7.21 -8.79 -13.92
C PRO A 84 6.97 -10.07 -13.11
N LYS A 85 7.57 -11.18 -13.56
CA LYS A 85 7.58 -12.45 -12.83
C LYS A 85 8.59 -12.42 -11.69
N THR A 86 8.30 -11.60 -10.69
CA THR A 86 9.05 -11.48 -9.44
C THR A 86 8.22 -12.11 -8.32
N PRO A 87 8.81 -12.89 -7.40
CA PRO A 87 8.08 -13.34 -6.22
C PRO A 87 7.80 -12.12 -5.31
N TRP A 88 6.58 -11.61 -5.37
CA TRP A 88 6.15 -10.44 -4.61
C TRP A 88 5.87 -10.82 -3.16
N ASP A 89 6.49 -10.09 -2.22
CA ASP A 89 6.30 -10.27 -0.78
C ASP A 89 5.12 -9.46 -0.26
N LEU A 90 4.90 -8.27 -0.83
CA LEU A 90 3.80 -7.38 -0.49
C LEU A 90 3.16 -6.81 -1.75
N VAL A 91 1.84 -6.89 -1.84
CA VAL A 91 1.06 -6.23 -2.89
C VAL A 91 0.14 -5.20 -2.25
N ILE A 92 0.29 -3.93 -2.64
CA ILE A 92 -0.53 -2.82 -2.14
C ILE A 92 -1.46 -2.35 -3.26
N ASN A 93 -2.75 -2.38 -3.00
CA ASN A 93 -3.77 -1.86 -3.91
C ASN A 93 -4.08 -0.39 -3.63
N GLY A 94 -4.00 0.45 -4.63
CA GLY A 94 -4.48 1.83 -4.64
C GLY A 94 -5.18 2.16 -5.97
N LEU A 95 -5.70 1.14 -6.65
CA LEU A 95 -6.62 1.35 -7.76
C LEU A 95 -7.94 1.87 -7.19
N SER A 96 -8.45 2.97 -7.76
CA SER A 96 -9.71 3.55 -7.34
C SER A 96 -10.89 2.61 -7.62
N SER A 97 -11.87 2.61 -6.72
CA SER A 97 -13.07 1.76 -6.68
C SER A 97 -14.08 1.96 -7.82
N GLY A 98 -13.64 2.32 -9.02
CA GLY A 98 -14.49 2.47 -10.21
C GLY A 98 -14.97 1.15 -10.85
N TRP A 99 -14.78 0.02 -10.17
CA TRP A 99 -15.13 -1.30 -10.68
C TRP A 99 -16.50 -1.74 -10.12
N GLN A 100 -17.54 -1.53 -10.89
CA GLN A 100 -18.92 -1.93 -10.51
C GLN A 100 -19.09 -3.45 -10.41
N GLU A 101 -18.18 -4.24 -10.99
CA GLU A 101 -18.25 -5.71 -11.09
C GLU A 101 -17.18 -6.43 -10.23
N GLY A 102 -16.62 -5.79 -9.21
CA GLY A 102 -15.58 -6.38 -8.37
C GLY A 102 -14.15 -5.95 -8.75
N PHE A 103 -13.13 -6.56 -8.16
CA PHE A 103 -11.74 -6.25 -8.48
C PHE A 103 -11.36 -6.87 -9.83
N PRO A 104 -10.62 -6.15 -10.71
CA PRO A 104 -10.25 -6.67 -12.01
C PRO A 104 -9.35 -7.91 -11.88
N ASP A 105 -9.49 -8.83 -12.82
CA ASP A 105 -8.63 -10.01 -12.86
C ASP A 105 -7.22 -9.65 -13.34
N ILE A 106 -6.39 -9.18 -12.41
CA ILE A 106 -4.99 -8.83 -12.67
C ILE A 106 -4.12 -10.08 -12.49
N ALA A 107 -3.40 -10.44 -13.55
CA ALA A 107 -2.43 -11.53 -13.47
C ALA A 107 -1.18 -11.07 -12.71
N ILE A 108 -1.00 -11.57 -11.47
CA ILE A 108 0.26 -11.45 -10.74
C ILE A 108 1.04 -12.74 -10.96
N PRO A 109 2.14 -12.72 -11.74
CA PRO A 109 2.79 -13.94 -12.24
C PRO A 109 3.46 -14.79 -11.16
N ALA A 110 3.84 -14.21 -10.03
CA ALA A 110 4.46 -14.91 -8.91
C ALA A 110 4.21 -14.20 -7.59
N LEU A 111 3.96 -14.99 -6.53
CA LEU A 111 3.90 -14.54 -5.15
C LEU A 111 4.97 -15.25 -4.34
N ALA A 112 5.54 -14.57 -3.34
CA ALA A 112 6.35 -15.22 -2.32
C ALA A 112 5.48 -16.17 -1.46
N ALA A 113 6.09 -17.16 -0.83
CA ALA A 113 5.36 -18.15 -0.02
C ALA A 113 4.58 -17.51 1.15
N THR A 114 5.01 -16.35 1.62
CA THR A 114 4.43 -15.58 2.73
C THR A 114 3.80 -14.26 2.27
N ALA A 115 3.45 -14.16 0.98
CA ALA A 115 2.94 -12.92 0.38
C ALA A 115 1.75 -12.34 1.14
N SER A 116 1.79 -11.03 1.32
CA SER A 116 0.74 -10.24 1.98
C SER A 116 0.08 -9.30 0.97
N ALA A 117 -1.21 -9.03 1.15
CA ALA A 117 -1.98 -8.10 0.34
C ALA A 117 -2.58 -6.99 1.23
N TYR A 118 -2.36 -5.75 0.85
CA TYR A 118 -2.84 -4.57 1.56
C TYR A 118 -3.69 -3.70 0.64
N ASP A 119 -4.92 -3.39 1.04
CA ASP A 119 -5.78 -2.45 0.30
C ASP A 119 -5.68 -1.06 0.95
N LEU A 120 -5.45 -0.02 0.18
CA LEU A 120 -5.55 1.36 0.69
C LEU A 120 -6.99 1.81 0.93
N ILE A 121 -7.96 1.05 0.40
CA ILE A 121 -9.39 1.26 0.67
C ILE A 121 -9.74 0.49 1.96
N TYR A 122 -10.63 1.05 2.75
CA TYR A 122 -11.22 0.40 3.92
C TYR A 122 -12.74 0.34 3.79
N SER A 123 -13.35 -0.65 4.44
CA SER A 123 -14.81 -0.86 4.42
C SER A 123 -15.22 -1.75 5.59
N ASP A 124 -16.48 -1.64 6.01
CA ASP A 124 -17.09 -2.55 7.01
C ASP A 124 -17.18 -4.00 6.52
N GLN A 125 -17.10 -4.21 5.21
CA GLN A 125 -17.06 -5.54 4.59
C GLN A 125 -15.73 -5.72 3.86
N PRO A 126 -15.24 -6.96 3.69
CA PRO A 126 -14.03 -7.21 2.91
C PRO A 126 -14.10 -6.55 1.54
N THR A 127 -13.12 -5.73 1.22
CA THR A 127 -13.05 -5.03 -0.08
C THR A 127 -12.94 -6.03 -1.23
N ALA A 128 -13.27 -5.60 -2.44
CA ALA A 128 -13.14 -6.46 -3.63
C ALA A 128 -11.70 -6.95 -3.85
N PHE A 129 -10.70 -6.14 -3.49
CA PHE A 129 -9.30 -6.54 -3.53
C PHE A 129 -8.95 -7.60 -2.48
N ILE A 130 -9.44 -7.46 -1.26
CA ILE A 130 -9.25 -8.48 -0.21
C ILE A 130 -9.86 -9.81 -0.63
N GLN A 131 -11.12 -9.83 -1.08
CA GLN A 131 -11.79 -11.02 -1.58
C GLN A 131 -11.03 -11.68 -2.75
N TRP A 132 -10.53 -10.86 -3.69
CA TRP A 132 -9.70 -11.32 -4.79
C TRP A 132 -8.37 -11.93 -4.28
N SER A 133 -7.74 -11.31 -3.29
CA SER A 133 -6.47 -11.75 -2.70
C SER A 133 -6.59 -13.09 -1.99
N ASP A 134 -7.67 -13.31 -1.22
CA ASP A 134 -7.95 -14.56 -0.52
C ASP A 134 -8.03 -15.74 -1.49
N ASN A 135 -8.59 -15.51 -2.68
CA ASN A 135 -8.68 -16.52 -3.75
C ASN A 135 -7.37 -16.74 -4.52
N ARG A 136 -6.34 -15.92 -4.29
CA ARG A 136 -5.06 -15.95 -5.03
C ARG A 136 -3.88 -16.50 -4.24
N GLY A 137 -4.12 -16.96 -3.01
CA GLY A 137 -3.10 -17.61 -2.18
C GLY A 137 -2.26 -16.68 -1.33
N PHE A 138 -2.66 -15.43 -1.17
CA PHE A 138 -2.07 -14.55 -0.17
C PHE A 138 -2.25 -15.15 1.22
N LYS A 139 -1.25 -15.00 2.10
CA LYS A 139 -1.27 -15.57 3.45
C LYS A 139 -1.80 -14.61 4.50
N LYS A 140 -1.74 -13.33 4.20
CA LYS A 140 -2.18 -12.26 5.07
C LYS A 140 -2.84 -11.19 4.20
N THR A 141 -3.98 -10.69 4.65
CA THR A 141 -4.68 -9.59 3.98
C THR A 141 -5.05 -8.52 5.00
N SER A 142 -5.05 -7.26 4.62
CA SER A 142 -5.53 -6.15 5.43
C SER A 142 -6.06 -5.03 4.54
N ASP A 143 -7.06 -4.33 5.05
CA ASP A 143 -7.58 -3.09 4.47
C ASP A 143 -6.87 -1.85 5.05
N GLY A 144 -7.21 -0.67 4.54
CA GLY A 144 -6.59 0.61 4.86
C GLY A 144 -7.05 1.28 6.15
N LEU A 145 -7.90 0.64 6.98
CA LEU A 145 -8.41 1.25 8.20
C LEU A 145 -7.29 1.61 9.18
N GLY A 146 -6.31 0.71 9.36
CA GLY A 146 -5.17 0.98 10.22
C GLY A 146 -4.35 2.17 9.72
N MET A 147 -4.04 2.22 8.42
CA MET A 147 -3.36 3.38 7.82
C MET A 147 -4.14 4.69 8.03
N LEU A 148 -5.47 4.67 7.90
CA LEU A 148 -6.32 5.84 8.13
C LEU A 148 -6.16 6.38 9.55
N ILE A 149 -6.18 5.50 10.54
CA ILE A 149 -6.07 5.87 11.96
C ILE A 149 -4.65 6.40 12.26
N GLU A 150 -3.64 5.70 11.79
CA GLU A 150 -2.25 6.04 12.07
C GLU A 150 -1.85 7.40 11.42
N GLN A 151 -2.28 7.66 10.16
CA GLN A 151 -2.02 8.94 9.51
C GLN A 151 -2.78 10.10 10.17
N ALA A 152 -3.97 9.85 10.72
CA ALA A 152 -4.73 10.84 11.47
C ALA A 152 -4.03 11.18 12.79
N ALA A 153 -3.50 10.19 13.49
CA ALA A 153 -2.71 10.40 14.71
C ALA A 153 -1.42 11.19 14.44
N ASP A 154 -0.73 10.94 13.33
CA ASP A 154 0.44 11.70 12.91
C ASP A 154 0.08 13.15 12.55
N SER A 155 -1.04 13.36 11.87
CA SER A 155 -1.55 14.70 11.57
C SER A 155 -1.90 15.47 12.85
N TYR A 156 -2.53 14.81 13.82
CA TYR A 156 -2.84 15.39 15.12
C TYR A 156 -1.53 15.81 15.85
N ALA A 157 -0.50 14.94 15.83
CA ALA A 157 0.78 15.24 16.42
C ALA A 157 1.46 16.47 15.81
N ILE A 158 1.37 16.65 14.49
CA ILE A 158 1.89 17.83 13.78
C ILE A 158 1.19 19.11 14.26
N TRP A 159 -0.13 19.06 14.51
CA TRP A 159 -0.90 20.25 14.89
C TRP A 159 -0.86 20.56 16.38
N HIS A 160 -0.78 19.52 17.24
CA HIS A 160 -0.93 19.64 18.69
C HIS A 160 0.36 19.32 19.46
N GLY A 161 1.39 18.77 18.82
CA GLY A 161 2.68 18.44 19.43
C GLY A 161 2.71 17.11 20.19
N GLU A 162 1.58 16.39 20.26
CA GLU A 162 1.46 15.10 20.96
C GLU A 162 0.71 14.10 20.09
N ARG A 163 1.22 12.86 19.99
CA ARG A 163 0.60 11.80 19.23
C ARG A 163 -0.36 10.99 20.10
N PRO A 164 -1.65 10.89 19.73
CA PRO A 164 -2.59 10.09 20.49
C PRO A 164 -2.35 8.59 20.32
N GLU A 165 -2.78 7.81 21.31
CA GLU A 165 -2.81 6.34 21.24
C GLU A 165 -3.88 5.87 20.24
N THR A 166 -3.52 4.91 19.40
CA THR A 166 -4.35 4.45 18.28
C THR A 166 -4.96 3.05 18.47
N ALA A 167 -4.32 2.22 19.31
CA ALA A 167 -4.72 0.81 19.45
C ALA A 167 -6.18 0.62 19.90
N GLY A 168 -6.66 1.44 20.84
CA GLY A 168 -8.05 1.40 21.30
C GLY A 168 -9.03 1.77 20.18
N VAL A 169 -8.74 2.83 19.44
CA VAL A 169 -9.58 3.28 18.32
C VAL A 169 -9.65 2.22 17.22
N LEU A 170 -8.51 1.60 16.90
CA LEU A 170 -8.46 0.53 15.89
C LEU A 170 -9.29 -0.69 16.33
N ALA A 171 -9.22 -1.07 17.60
CA ALA A 171 -10.02 -2.17 18.14
C ALA A 171 -11.52 -1.87 18.09
N ASP A 172 -11.94 -0.66 18.48
CA ASP A 172 -13.35 -0.25 18.49
C ASP A 172 -13.97 -0.20 17.10
N LEU A 173 -13.19 0.22 16.09
CA LEU A 173 -13.67 0.34 14.69
C LEU A 173 -13.64 -1.00 13.91
N ARG A 174 -13.02 -2.04 14.45
CA ARG A 174 -13.02 -3.40 13.86
C ARG A 174 -14.07 -4.33 14.48
N THR A 175 -14.88 -3.84 15.43
CA THR A 175 -16.00 -4.57 16.05
C THR A 175 -17.28 -4.31 15.28
#